data_c39d68a3f481539e455c164cec7e43de
#
_entry.id   c39d68a3f481539e455c164cec7e43de
#
_cell.length_a   1.000
_cell.length_b   1.000
_cell.length_c   1.000
_cell.angle_alpha   90.00
_cell.angle_beta   90.00
_cell.angle_gamma   90.00
#
_symmetry.space_group_name_H-M   'P 1'
#
loop_
_entity.id
_entity.type
_entity.pdbx_description
1 polymer ?
#
loop_
_entity_poly.entity_id
_entity_poly.type
_entity_poly.pdbx_seq_one_letter_code
_entity_poly.pdbx_strand_id
1 'polypeptide(L)'
;MMKKLVLTGAAGRLGSYLREPLSKMCEELVSTDIIEDFGALYPTETYAQADIAVYDQIAPVLAGADMVVHFGAIVDEKPFEELLGPNFVGSYNIWEAAYQHGVQRVVYASSIHAVGMHKKADFIGIDAPHKPDTFYGLAKCFSEDLASMYWDKRGLEAVCLRILSCAQVNN
;
A
#
# COMPACT_ATOMS: atom_id res chain seq x y z
N MET A 1 13.02 -11.77 13.75
CA MET A 1 11.70 -11.90 13.09
C MET A 1 10.91 -10.69 13.50
N MET A 2 10.16 -10.05 12.62
CA MET A 2 9.27 -8.94 12.97
C MET A 2 8.18 -9.43 13.92
N LYS A 3 7.76 -8.61 14.86
CA LYS A 3 6.67 -8.97 15.78
C LYS A 3 5.33 -8.87 15.08
N LYS A 4 5.01 -7.69 14.55
CA LYS A 4 3.72 -7.43 13.88
C LYS A 4 3.92 -6.79 12.52
N LEU A 5 3.27 -7.34 11.49
CA LEU A 5 3.20 -6.80 10.15
C LEU A 5 1.74 -6.57 9.78
N VAL A 6 1.43 -5.43 9.18
CA VAL A 6 0.10 -5.13 8.64
C VAL A 6 0.13 -5.15 7.12
N LEU A 7 -0.78 -5.93 6.50
CA LEU A 7 -1.00 -5.95 5.05
C LEU A 7 -2.36 -5.33 4.75
N THR A 8 -2.39 -4.20 4.06
CA THR A 8 -3.65 -3.60 3.57
C THR A 8 -3.93 -4.01 2.13
N GLY A 9 -5.20 -4.06 1.75
CA GLY A 9 -5.60 -4.58 0.44
C GLY A 9 -5.37 -6.09 0.34
N ALA A 10 -5.49 -6.79 1.47
CA ALA A 10 -5.14 -8.19 1.63
C ALA A 10 -6.06 -9.14 0.84
N ALA A 11 -7.29 -8.73 0.54
CA ALA A 11 -8.23 -9.47 -0.32
C ALA A 11 -8.03 -9.18 -1.82
N GLY A 12 -7.26 -8.14 -2.16
CA GLY A 12 -6.95 -7.78 -3.53
C GLY A 12 -6.07 -8.82 -4.23
N ARG A 13 -5.97 -8.72 -5.56
CA ARG A 13 -5.21 -9.69 -6.38
C ARG A 13 -3.78 -9.89 -5.89
N LEU A 14 -3.02 -8.83 -5.65
CA LEU A 14 -1.64 -8.96 -5.17
C LEU A 14 -1.58 -9.25 -3.67
N GLY A 15 -2.44 -8.64 -2.87
CA GLY A 15 -2.51 -8.87 -1.44
C GLY A 15 -2.72 -10.34 -1.10
N SER A 16 -3.65 -11.01 -1.79
CA SER A 16 -3.94 -12.44 -1.55
C SER A 16 -2.72 -13.35 -1.75
N TYR A 17 -1.84 -13.05 -2.72
CA TYR A 17 -0.58 -13.80 -2.91
C TYR A 17 0.47 -13.48 -1.85
N LEU A 18 0.42 -12.31 -1.23
CA LEU A 18 1.40 -11.89 -0.24
C LEU A 18 1.10 -12.44 1.17
N ARG A 19 -0.14 -12.82 1.46
CA ARG A 19 -0.55 -13.29 2.79
C ARG A 19 0.32 -14.45 3.29
N GLU A 20 0.44 -15.52 2.50
CA GLU A 20 1.22 -16.69 2.90
C GLU A 20 2.70 -16.39 3.15
N PRO A 21 3.47 -15.79 2.21
CA PRO A 21 4.87 -15.48 2.48
C PRO A 21 5.06 -14.48 3.63
N LEU A 22 4.21 -13.47 3.76
CA LEU A 22 4.32 -12.49 4.85
C LEU A 22 4.01 -13.11 6.22
N SER A 23 3.04 -14.03 6.31
CA SER A 23 2.72 -14.74 7.56
C SER A 23 3.88 -15.56 8.11
N LYS A 24 4.84 -15.95 7.26
CA LYS A 24 6.07 -16.66 7.65
C LYS A 24 7.22 -15.73 8.07
N MET A 25 7.08 -14.43 7.88
CA MET A 25 8.12 -13.43 8.15
C MET A 25 7.94 -12.70 9.48
N CYS A 26 6.79 -12.85 10.13
CA CYS A 26 6.43 -12.17 11.36
C CYS A 26 5.77 -13.12 12.37
N GLU A 27 5.68 -12.69 13.62
CA GLU A 27 4.99 -13.42 14.68
C GLU A 27 3.47 -13.24 14.54
N GLU A 28 3.03 -12.07 14.06
CA GLU A 28 1.64 -11.73 13.79
C GLU A 28 1.54 -10.99 12.45
N LEU A 29 0.74 -11.52 11.51
CA LEU A 29 0.30 -10.83 10.32
C LEU A 29 -1.13 -10.34 10.55
N VAL A 30 -1.35 -9.02 10.49
CA VAL A 30 -2.70 -8.45 10.45
C VAL A 30 -3.04 -8.11 9.01
N SER A 31 -3.91 -8.89 8.40
CA SER A 31 -4.46 -8.60 7.07
C SER A 31 -5.69 -7.71 7.20
N THR A 32 -5.81 -6.66 6.38
CA THR A 32 -6.95 -5.77 6.40
C THR A 32 -7.45 -5.43 5.00
N ASP A 33 -8.74 -5.35 4.87
CA ASP A 33 -9.47 -4.99 3.66
C ASP A 33 -10.87 -4.48 4.02
N ILE A 34 -11.63 -3.98 3.03
CA ILE A 34 -13.01 -3.52 3.22
C ILE A 34 -14.04 -4.66 3.24
N ILE A 35 -13.66 -5.86 2.76
CA ILE A 35 -14.60 -6.97 2.63
C ILE A 35 -14.92 -7.59 3.99
N GLU A 36 -16.13 -8.11 4.14
CA GLU A 36 -16.61 -8.74 5.37
C GLU A 36 -16.18 -10.21 5.48
N ASP A 37 -16.34 -10.98 4.41
CA ASP A 37 -15.93 -12.39 4.34
C ASP A 37 -14.54 -12.51 3.72
N PHE A 38 -13.52 -12.64 4.58
CA PHE A 38 -12.12 -12.71 4.17
C PHE A 38 -11.63 -14.14 3.88
N GLY A 39 -12.40 -15.16 4.31
CA GLY A 39 -12.06 -16.57 4.12
C GLY A 39 -11.01 -17.09 5.11
N ALA A 40 -10.32 -18.19 4.73
CA ALA A 40 -9.37 -18.88 5.60
C ALA A 40 -8.11 -18.04 5.90
N LEU A 41 -7.64 -18.13 7.15
CA LEU A 41 -6.44 -17.44 7.64
C LEU A 41 -5.26 -18.40 7.76
N TYR A 42 -4.04 -17.89 7.61
CA TYR A 42 -2.81 -18.59 7.91
C TYR A 42 -2.55 -18.65 9.43
N PRO A 43 -1.70 -19.54 9.94
CA PRO A 43 -1.54 -19.76 11.41
C PRO A 43 -1.18 -18.52 12.24
N THR A 44 -0.41 -17.58 11.66
CA THR A 44 0.00 -16.33 12.33
C THR A 44 -0.82 -15.13 11.85
N GLU A 45 -1.85 -15.36 11.03
CA GLU A 45 -2.64 -14.29 10.42
C GLU A 45 -3.92 -14.03 11.21
N THR A 46 -4.22 -12.76 11.39
CA THR A 46 -5.52 -12.26 11.86
C THR A 46 -6.12 -11.34 10.81
N TYR A 47 -7.43 -11.15 10.83
CA TYR A 47 -8.12 -10.23 9.93
C TYR A 47 -8.81 -9.12 10.69
N ALA A 48 -8.62 -7.89 10.23
CA ALA A 48 -9.32 -6.70 10.71
C ALA A 48 -9.98 -6.00 9.53
N GLN A 49 -11.32 -6.03 9.48
CA GLN A 49 -12.05 -5.26 8.46
C GLN A 49 -11.87 -3.76 8.72
N ALA A 50 -11.37 -3.02 7.72
CA ALA A 50 -11.24 -1.57 7.81
C ALA A 50 -11.23 -0.94 6.41
N ASP A 51 -11.89 0.23 6.31
CA ASP A 51 -11.76 1.12 5.17
C ASP A 51 -10.58 2.07 5.41
N ILE A 52 -9.57 2.01 4.54
CA ILE A 52 -8.40 2.89 4.61
C ILE A 52 -8.78 4.38 4.45
N ALA A 53 -9.88 4.69 3.77
CA ALA A 53 -10.39 6.06 3.65
C ALA A 53 -10.96 6.62 4.96
N VAL A 54 -11.21 5.76 5.97
CA VAL A 54 -11.75 6.14 7.28
C VAL A 54 -10.64 6.00 8.33
N TYR A 55 -10.06 7.13 8.75
CA TYR A 55 -8.91 7.14 9.67
C TYR A 55 -9.14 6.34 10.95
N ASP A 56 -10.28 6.52 11.60
CA ASP A 56 -10.62 5.86 12.87
C ASP A 56 -10.82 4.33 12.73
N GLN A 57 -10.98 3.83 11.51
CA GLN A 57 -11.01 2.39 11.26
C GLN A 57 -9.60 1.82 11.04
N ILE A 58 -8.78 2.53 10.27
CA ILE A 58 -7.47 1.99 9.88
C ILE A 58 -6.37 2.26 10.91
N ALA A 59 -6.40 3.39 11.60
CA ALA A 59 -5.34 3.75 12.54
C ALA A 59 -5.16 2.71 13.67
N PRO A 60 -6.22 2.19 14.33
CA PRO A 60 -6.06 1.15 15.35
C PRO A 60 -5.44 -0.15 14.82
N VAL A 61 -5.64 -0.48 13.54
CA VAL A 61 -5.08 -1.69 12.91
C VAL A 61 -3.55 -1.61 12.86
N LEU A 62 -3.00 -0.40 12.68
CA LEU A 62 -1.57 -0.16 12.60
C LEU A 62 -0.88 -0.09 13.98
N ALA A 63 -1.64 -0.02 15.06
CA ALA A 63 -1.07 0.10 16.41
C ALA A 63 -0.14 -1.09 16.72
N GLY A 64 1.10 -0.78 17.12
CA GLY A 64 2.13 -1.77 17.46
C GLY A 64 2.74 -2.52 16.28
N ALA A 65 2.47 -2.12 15.03
CA ALA A 65 3.09 -2.73 13.87
C ALA A 65 4.55 -2.26 13.70
N ASP A 66 5.44 -3.20 13.40
CA ASP A 66 6.82 -2.88 12.99
C ASP A 66 6.86 -2.38 11.54
N MET A 67 6.01 -2.93 10.67
CA MET A 67 5.97 -2.63 9.25
C MET A 67 4.54 -2.67 8.70
N VAL A 68 4.28 -1.80 7.72
CA VAL A 68 3.06 -1.82 6.92
C VAL A 68 3.41 -2.13 5.47
N VAL A 69 2.73 -3.11 4.89
CA VAL A 69 2.74 -3.43 3.45
C VAL A 69 1.43 -2.92 2.87
N HIS A 70 1.48 -1.76 2.18
CA HIS A 70 0.27 -1.05 1.75
C HIS A 70 -0.06 -1.31 0.28
N PHE A 71 -1.05 -2.16 0.05
CA PHE A 71 -1.59 -2.53 -1.25
C PHE A 71 -3.06 -2.12 -1.44
N GLY A 72 -3.68 -1.56 -0.40
CA GLY A 72 -5.07 -1.07 -0.45
C GLY A 72 -5.23 0.12 -1.38
N ALA A 73 -5.94 -0.06 -2.50
CA ALA A 73 -6.26 0.98 -3.46
C ALA A 73 -7.26 0.45 -4.50
N ILE A 74 -7.97 1.35 -5.18
CA ILE A 74 -8.58 1.04 -6.49
C ILE A 74 -7.48 1.06 -7.53
N VAL A 75 -7.30 -0.05 -8.26
CA VAL A 75 -6.15 -0.26 -9.17
C VAL A 75 -6.41 0.10 -10.62
N ASP A 76 -7.66 0.40 -10.97
CA ASP A 76 -8.08 0.77 -12.33
C ASP A 76 -8.22 2.28 -12.46
N GLU A 77 -8.13 2.78 -13.70
CA GLU A 77 -8.50 4.16 -14.00
C GLU A 77 -10.02 4.33 -13.80
N LYS A 78 -10.37 5.27 -12.95
CA LYS A 78 -11.74 5.63 -12.58
C LYS A 78 -11.89 7.14 -12.55
N PRO A 79 -13.13 7.68 -12.55
CA PRO A 79 -13.38 9.08 -12.24
C PRO A 79 -12.69 9.49 -10.95
N PHE A 80 -12.19 10.72 -10.89
CA PHE A 80 -11.43 11.22 -9.75
C PHE A 80 -12.17 11.05 -8.41
N GLU A 81 -13.47 11.27 -8.42
CA GLU A 81 -14.32 11.18 -7.24
C GLU A 81 -14.35 9.77 -6.63
N GLU A 82 -14.26 8.72 -7.47
CA GLU A 82 -14.19 7.34 -7.00
C GLU A 82 -12.82 7.01 -6.40
N LEU A 83 -11.76 7.59 -6.96
CA LEU A 83 -10.38 7.38 -6.48
C LEU A 83 -10.04 8.22 -5.26
N LEU A 84 -10.73 9.35 -5.03
CA LEU A 84 -10.40 10.32 -3.99
C LEU A 84 -10.34 9.66 -2.61
N GLY A 85 -11.37 8.92 -2.23
CA GLY A 85 -11.43 8.22 -0.93
C GLY A 85 -10.28 7.22 -0.77
N PRO A 86 -10.29 6.10 -1.50
CA PRO A 86 -9.33 5.02 -1.26
C PRO A 86 -7.89 5.38 -1.64
N ASN A 87 -7.67 6.13 -2.75
CA ASN A 87 -6.32 6.30 -3.28
C ASN A 87 -5.60 7.54 -2.77
N PHE A 88 -6.31 8.62 -2.41
CA PHE A 88 -5.71 9.83 -1.86
C PHE A 88 -5.88 9.91 -0.35
N VAL A 89 -7.13 9.93 0.14
CA VAL A 89 -7.40 10.00 1.58
C VAL A 89 -6.88 8.76 2.29
N GLY A 90 -7.12 7.56 1.74
CA GLY A 90 -6.62 6.30 2.27
C GLY A 90 -5.10 6.25 2.33
N SER A 91 -4.41 6.69 1.27
CA SER A 91 -2.95 6.82 1.30
C SER A 91 -2.49 7.74 2.42
N TYR A 92 -3.05 8.95 2.53
CA TYR A 92 -2.71 9.88 3.61
C TYR A 92 -2.94 9.22 4.99
N ASN A 93 -4.06 8.58 5.20
CA ASN A 93 -4.40 7.93 6.47
C ASN A 93 -3.38 6.86 6.86
N ILE A 94 -2.89 6.08 5.89
CA ILE A 94 -1.85 5.05 6.15
C ILE A 94 -0.54 5.70 6.58
N TRP A 95 -0.06 6.73 5.87
CA TRP A 95 1.18 7.41 6.23
C TRP A 95 1.08 8.09 7.59
N GLU A 96 -0.01 8.80 7.85
CA GLU A 96 -0.25 9.47 9.13
C GLU A 96 -0.38 8.46 10.28
N ALA A 97 -1.18 7.41 10.13
CA ALA A 97 -1.34 6.39 11.16
C ALA A 97 -0.03 5.63 11.42
N ALA A 98 0.74 5.30 10.37
CA ALA A 98 2.04 4.66 10.52
C ALA A 98 2.99 5.53 11.37
N TYR A 99 3.05 6.82 11.07
CA TYR A 99 3.84 7.75 11.87
C TYR A 99 3.36 7.86 13.33
N GLN A 100 2.07 8.06 13.55
CA GLN A 100 1.48 8.23 14.88
C GLN A 100 1.65 6.99 15.78
N HIS A 101 1.65 5.80 15.19
CA HIS A 101 1.83 4.54 15.91
C HIS A 101 3.28 4.04 15.96
N GLY A 102 4.25 4.82 15.46
CA GLY A 102 5.66 4.49 15.54
C GLY A 102 6.08 3.31 14.67
N VAL A 103 5.35 3.07 13.56
CA VAL A 103 5.74 2.09 12.53
C VAL A 103 7.12 2.47 12.00
N GLN A 104 8.01 1.49 11.85
CA GLN A 104 9.37 1.75 11.37
C GLN A 104 9.42 1.95 9.86
N ARG A 105 8.65 1.17 9.09
CA ARG A 105 8.69 1.19 7.62
C ARG A 105 7.34 0.93 6.98
N VAL A 106 7.10 1.66 5.90
CA VAL A 106 5.98 1.40 4.98
C VAL A 106 6.53 0.93 3.63
N VAL A 107 6.09 -0.23 3.16
CA VAL A 107 6.30 -0.72 1.79
C VAL A 107 5.04 -0.44 0.99
N TYR A 108 5.15 0.47 0.04
CA TYR A 108 4.01 0.98 -0.73
C TYR A 108 3.97 0.41 -2.16
N ALA A 109 2.82 -0.10 -2.56
CA ALA A 109 2.54 -0.51 -3.93
C ALA A 109 2.28 0.71 -4.83
N SER A 110 3.36 1.31 -5.33
CA SER A 110 3.28 2.30 -6.40
C SER A 110 3.07 1.63 -7.76
N SER A 111 3.18 2.38 -8.85
CA SER A 111 2.90 1.89 -10.19
C SER A 111 3.78 2.57 -11.22
N ILE A 112 3.98 1.91 -12.37
CA ILE A 112 4.54 2.55 -13.56
C ILE A 112 3.71 3.73 -14.05
N HIS A 113 2.41 3.76 -13.72
CA HIS A 113 1.53 4.89 -14.04
C HIS A 113 1.97 6.21 -13.37
N ALA A 114 2.81 6.17 -12.33
CA ALA A 114 3.44 7.36 -11.78
C ALA A 114 4.43 8.03 -12.76
N VAL A 115 4.93 7.29 -13.76
CA VAL A 115 5.90 7.73 -14.78
C VAL A 115 5.42 7.43 -16.21
N GLY A 116 4.14 7.12 -16.39
CA GLY A 116 3.56 6.56 -17.63
C GLY A 116 3.64 7.48 -18.85
N MET A 117 3.74 8.81 -18.68
CA MET A 117 3.86 9.79 -19.77
C MET A 117 5.30 10.02 -20.24
N HIS A 118 6.30 9.32 -19.71
CA HIS A 118 7.63 9.30 -20.32
C HIS A 118 7.61 8.59 -21.67
N LYS A 119 8.50 8.97 -22.59
CA LYS A 119 8.54 8.35 -23.92
C LYS A 119 8.95 6.89 -23.81
N LYS A 120 8.34 6.02 -24.62
CA LYS A 120 8.68 4.57 -24.64
C LYS A 120 10.15 4.26 -24.96
N ALA A 121 10.84 5.18 -25.65
CA ALA A 121 12.26 5.03 -25.98
C ALA A 121 13.19 5.46 -24.85
N ASP A 122 12.66 6.11 -23.80
CA ASP A 122 13.47 6.58 -22.70
C ASP A 122 13.76 5.41 -21.73
N PHE A 123 15.00 5.33 -21.26
CA PHE A 123 15.32 4.45 -20.14
C PHE A 123 14.89 5.15 -18.84
N ILE A 124 13.92 4.57 -18.14
CA ILE A 124 13.36 5.12 -16.91
C ILE A 124 14.06 4.51 -15.70
N GLY A 125 14.89 5.30 -15.02
CA GLY A 125 15.53 4.93 -13.75
C GLY A 125 14.64 5.18 -12.54
N ILE A 126 15.14 4.81 -11.37
CA ILE A 126 14.43 5.02 -10.09
C ILE A 126 14.23 6.50 -9.77
N ASP A 127 15.12 7.36 -10.24
CA ASP A 127 15.09 8.82 -10.01
C ASP A 127 14.26 9.58 -11.06
N ALA A 128 13.55 8.87 -11.95
CA ALA A 128 12.73 9.51 -12.96
C ALA A 128 11.65 10.37 -12.30
N PRO A 129 11.49 11.64 -12.71
CA PRO A 129 10.49 12.53 -12.15
C PRO A 129 9.08 12.01 -12.43
N HIS A 130 8.15 12.30 -11.53
CA HIS A 130 6.74 11.98 -11.72
C HIS A 130 6.21 12.54 -13.04
N LYS A 131 5.51 11.71 -13.77
CA LYS A 131 4.85 12.07 -15.04
C LYS A 131 3.66 11.13 -15.26
N PRO A 132 2.61 11.27 -14.41
CA PRO A 132 1.49 10.34 -14.41
C PRO A 132 0.68 10.44 -15.69
N ASP A 133 0.11 9.31 -16.13
CA ASP A 133 -0.70 9.19 -17.33
C ASP A 133 -2.21 9.01 -17.04
N THR A 134 -2.56 8.86 -15.76
CA THR A 134 -3.93 8.58 -15.29
C THR A 134 -4.17 9.26 -13.93
N PHE A 135 -5.42 9.40 -13.49
CA PHE A 135 -5.74 9.79 -12.10
C PHE A 135 -5.25 8.75 -11.09
N TYR A 136 -5.28 7.47 -11.46
CA TYR A 136 -4.65 6.42 -10.67
C TYR A 136 -3.13 6.65 -10.52
N GLY A 137 -2.44 6.94 -11.62
CA GLY A 137 -1.01 7.29 -11.60
C GLY A 137 -0.71 8.54 -10.77
N LEU A 138 -1.58 9.56 -10.85
CA LEU A 138 -1.48 10.77 -10.03
C LEU A 138 -1.59 10.44 -8.53
N ALA A 139 -2.51 9.56 -8.15
CA ALA A 139 -2.63 9.11 -6.76
C ALA A 139 -1.37 8.36 -6.29
N LYS A 140 -0.71 7.61 -7.19
CA LYS A 140 0.57 6.95 -6.87
C LYS A 140 1.70 7.95 -6.66
N CYS A 141 1.78 9.01 -7.49
CA CYS A 141 2.71 10.12 -7.28
C CYS A 141 2.47 10.81 -5.93
N PHE A 142 1.21 11.14 -5.62
CA PHE A 142 0.85 11.73 -4.33
C PHE A 142 1.35 10.91 -3.14
N SER A 143 1.19 9.59 -3.17
CA SER A 143 1.66 8.73 -2.10
C SER A 143 3.18 8.59 -2.05
N GLU A 144 3.89 8.60 -3.20
CA GLU A 144 5.36 8.66 -3.23
C GLU A 144 5.88 9.98 -2.65
N ASP A 145 5.21 11.10 -2.92
CA ASP A 145 5.57 12.41 -2.34
C ASP A 145 5.28 12.46 -0.84
N LEU A 146 4.20 11.82 -0.36
CA LEU A 146 3.97 11.63 1.07
C LEU A 146 5.10 10.80 1.70
N ALA A 147 5.52 9.71 1.07
CA ALA A 147 6.63 8.87 1.54
C ALA A 147 7.90 9.70 1.75
N SER A 148 8.27 10.51 0.75
CA SER A 148 9.43 11.42 0.83
C SER A 148 9.27 12.43 1.97
N MET A 149 8.11 13.07 2.07
CA MET A 149 7.84 14.06 3.12
C MET A 149 7.89 13.46 4.53
N TYR A 150 7.32 12.27 4.71
CA TYR A 150 7.34 11.60 6.03
C TYR A 150 8.75 11.13 6.40
N TRP A 151 9.56 10.68 5.42
CA TRP A 151 10.96 10.39 5.66
C TRP A 151 11.73 11.66 6.10
N ASP A 152 11.66 12.73 5.32
CA ASP A 152 12.44 13.95 5.55
C ASP A 152 12.06 14.64 6.87
N LYS A 153 10.78 14.66 7.21
CA LYS A 153 10.28 15.38 8.39
C LYS A 153 10.14 14.53 9.64
N ARG A 154 9.98 13.23 9.49
CA ARG A 154 9.54 12.31 10.56
C ARG A 154 10.43 11.08 10.72
N GLY A 155 11.30 10.78 9.75
CA GLY A 155 12.15 9.61 9.77
C GLY A 155 11.40 8.29 9.54
N LEU A 156 10.15 8.32 9.05
CA LEU A 156 9.40 7.10 8.71
C LEU A 156 9.98 6.51 7.42
N GLU A 157 10.59 5.32 7.52
CA GLU A 157 11.20 4.66 6.37
C GLU A 157 10.14 4.24 5.34
N ALA A 158 10.50 4.39 4.07
CA ALA A 158 9.60 4.08 2.96
C ALA A 158 10.31 3.31 1.83
N VAL A 159 9.58 2.38 1.23
CA VAL A 159 9.95 1.74 -0.04
C VAL A 159 8.75 1.82 -0.98
N CYS A 160 8.88 2.56 -2.07
CA CYS A 160 7.83 2.68 -3.09
C CYS A 160 8.16 1.76 -4.27
N LEU A 161 7.31 0.78 -4.52
CA LEU A 161 7.48 -0.21 -5.59
C LEU A 161 6.67 0.22 -6.82
N ARG A 162 7.32 0.78 -7.85
CA ARG A 162 6.67 1.09 -9.14
C ARG A 162 6.43 -0.20 -9.91
N ILE A 163 5.32 -0.87 -9.57
CA ILE A 163 4.94 -2.16 -10.13
C ILE A 163 4.53 -2.00 -11.59
N LEU A 164 5.09 -2.84 -12.48
CA LEU A 164 4.73 -2.92 -13.89
C LEU A 164 3.37 -3.61 -14.06
N SER A 165 3.36 -4.81 -14.59
CA SER A 165 2.16 -5.62 -14.69
C SER A 165 2.37 -6.95 -13.99
N CYS A 166 1.37 -7.38 -13.23
CA CYS A 166 1.37 -8.70 -12.60
C CYS A 166 0.39 -9.58 -13.36
N ALA A 167 0.90 -10.40 -14.27
CA ALA A 167 0.13 -11.44 -14.90
C ALA A 167 0.07 -12.66 -13.98
N GLN A 168 -1.09 -13.30 -13.89
CA GLN A 168 -1.22 -14.59 -13.24
C GLN A 168 -0.54 -15.63 -14.14
N VAL A 169 0.54 -16.24 -13.64
CA VAL A 169 1.14 -17.38 -14.30
C VAL A 169 0.36 -18.60 -13.84
N ASN A 170 -0.51 -19.11 -14.70
CA ASN A 170 -1.14 -20.41 -14.48
C ASN A 170 -0.04 -21.48 -14.73
N ASN A 171 0.43 -22.10 -13.68
CA ASN A 171 1.25 -23.32 -13.75
C ASN A 171 0.38 -24.52 -14.01
#